data_64390a57e9d32a9e8c798664b9fc3b23
#
_entry.id   64390a57e9d32a9e8c798664b9fc3b23
#
_cell.length_a   1.000
_cell.length_b   1.000
_cell.length_c   1.000
_cell.angle_alpha   90.00
_cell.angle_beta   90.00
_cell.angle_gamma   90.00
#
_symmetry.space_group_name_H-M   'P 1'
#
loop_
_entity.id
_entity.type
_entity.pdbx_description
1 polymer ?
#
loop_
_entity_poly.entity_id
_entity_poly.type
_entity_poly.pdbx_seq_one_letter_code
_entity_poly.pdbx_strand_id
1 'polypeptide(L)'
;MPDPSPDALPVVVVGAGPAGLATAAELVSAGRHVQLLERADQVGASWAARYDSLHLHTVRWLSALPGQPIPRRYGKWVGRDDLVDYLDTYARVRGLHPELGVTVTRVDRAADSRGWMVRTDRADRAASRVVLATGYSHTPRRPDWPGVETFTGDLRHSADYREPGPYSGQHVLVVGAGNSATEIALDLLSVGAQVSLSVRTPPNIVKRDTLGVPSQLLGVALKRVPARLMDPLAAGLRRISVPDLSEHGLPRNRNPYTLFRETGTVPILDTGIVAAIRAGRVEVVAATESVDGSEVCLADGTSLTPDAIIAGTGFTTGLEPVVGHLGVLDQRGVPLVHGAAESPGAPGLHFVGIKAELAGLLREIGLEARAVGRTLAAG
;
A
#
# COMPACT_ATOMS: atom_id res chain seq x y z
N MET A 1 -8.07 12.96 -42.18
CA MET A 1 -6.64 12.85 -41.92
C MET A 1 -6.34 11.38 -41.69
N PRO A 2 -5.22 10.82 -42.20
CA PRO A 2 -4.86 9.45 -41.82
C PRO A 2 -4.69 9.35 -40.32
N ASP A 3 -5.21 8.26 -39.74
CA ASP A 3 -5.03 7.95 -38.33
C ASP A 3 -3.53 7.93 -38.00
N PRO A 4 -3.07 8.58 -36.91
CA PRO A 4 -1.66 8.57 -36.55
C PRO A 4 -1.20 7.12 -36.39
N SER A 5 0.02 6.81 -36.85
CA SER A 5 0.58 5.48 -36.62
C SER A 5 0.54 5.16 -35.10
N PRO A 6 0.35 3.91 -34.67
CA PRO A 6 0.30 3.54 -33.25
C PRO A 6 1.49 4.05 -32.45
N ASP A 7 2.67 4.15 -33.07
CA ASP A 7 3.89 4.67 -32.43
C ASP A 7 3.89 6.19 -32.26
N ALA A 8 2.97 6.92 -32.91
CA ALA A 8 2.78 8.37 -32.71
C ALA A 8 1.89 8.70 -31.51
N LEU A 9 1.14 7.70 -30.98
CA LEU A 9 0.30 7.88 -29.80
C LEU A 9 1.14 7.87 -28.50
N PRO A 10 0.74 8.64 -27.47
CA PRO A 10 1.44 8.67 -26.20
C PRO A 10 1.36 7.32 -25.47
N VAL A 11 2.30 7.10 -24.55
CA VAL A 11 2.11 6.15 -23.45
C VAL A 11 1.32 6.86 -22.35
N VAL A 12 0.15 6.33 -21.99
CA VAL A 12 -0.64 6.88 -20.88
C VAL A 12 -0.25 6.18 -19.59
N VAL A 13 0.18 6.96 -18.60
CA VAL A 13 0.48 6.51 -17.23
C VAL A 13 -0.61 7.01 -16.29
N VAL A 14 -1.23 6.11 -15.52
CA VAL A 14 -2.35 6.43 -14.64
C VAL A 14 -1.90 6.41 -13.19
N GLY A 15 -1.97 7.57 -12.53
CA GLY A 15 -1.55 7.83 -11.15
C GLY A 15 -0.22 8.57 -11.06
N ALA A 16 -0.16 9.69 -10.34
CA ALA A 16 1.04 10.48 -10.08
C ALA A 16 1.60 10.26 -8.65
N GLY A 17 1.48 9.04 -8.15
CA GLY A 17 2.21 8.53 -7.00
C GLY A 17 3.64 8.08 -7.38
N PRO A 18 4.38 7.46 -6.43
CA PRO A 18 5.76 7.02 -6.69
C PRO A 18 5.92 6.14 -7.94
N ALA A 19 4.97 5.24 -8.18
CA ALA A 19 5.01 4.31 -9.31
C ALA A 19 4.85 5.01 -10.66
N GLY A 20 3.85 5.90 -10.76
CA GLY A 20 3.60 6.65 -11.99
C GLY A 20 4.72 7.63 -12.29
N LEU A 21 5.19 8.36 -11.28
CA LEU A 21 6.31 9.31 -11.43
C LEU A 21 7.59 8.59 -11.89
N ALA A 22 7.95 7.47 -11.22
CA ALA A 22 9.13 6.71 -11.60
C ALA A 22 9.02 6.17 -13.03
N THR A 23 7.86 5.64 -13.41
CA THR A 23 7.64 5.08 -14.74
C THR A 23 7.63 6.17 -15.80
N ALA A 24 6.93 7.28 -15.57
CA ALA A 24 6.92 8.41 -16.50
C ALA A 24 8.33 8.97 -16.72
N ALA A 25 9.14 9.11 -15.65
CA ALA A 25 10.52 9.58 -15.76
C ALA A 25 11.41 8.66 -16.61
N GLU A 26 11.29 7.34 -16.43
CA GLU A 26 12.05 6.37 -17.21
C GLU A 26 11.60 6.36 -18.68
N LEU A 27 10.30 6.48 -18.96
CA LEU A 27 9.75 6.57 -20.31
C LEU A 27 10.17 7.86 -21.02
N VAL A 28 10.09 9.01 -20.38
CA VAL A 28 10.56 10.30 -20.92
C VAL A 28 12.07 10.23 -21.19
N SER A 29 12.85 9.65 -20.28
CA SER A 29 14.29 9.45 -20.48
C SER A 29 14.62 8.50 -21.65
N ALA A 30 13.68 7.62 -21.99
CA ALA A 30 13.75 6.73 -23.17
C ALA A 30 13.22 7.39 -24.45
N GLY A 31 12.89 8.68 -24.43
CA GLY A 31 12.41 9.43 -25.60
C GLY A 31 10.93 9.18 -25.96
N ARG A 32 10.15 8.57 -25.05
CA ARG A 32 8.71 8.32 -25.32
C ARG A 32 7.87 9.53 -24.94
N HIS A 33 6.83 9.80 -25.74
CA HIS A 33 5.81 10.78 -25.39
C HIS A 33 4.88 10.19 -24.30
N VAL A 34 4.77 10.85 -23.16
CA VAL A 34 4.02 10.38 -21.97
C VAL A 34 2.91 11.36 -21.62
N GLN A 35 1.71 10.83 -21.40
CA GLN A 35 0.62 11.52 -20.70
C GLN A 35 0.47 10.90 -19.33
N LEU A 36 0.72 11.68 -18.28
CA LEU A 36 0.59 11.27 -16.89
C LEU A 36 -0.72 11.83 -16.31
N LEU A 37 -1.66 10.94 -15.96
CA LEU A 37 -2.99 11.32 -15.46
C LEU A 37 -3.07 11.06 -13.95
N GLU A 38 -3.61 12.02 -13.19
CA GLU A 38 -3.84 11.90 -11.75
C GLU A 38 -5.25 12.39 -11.38
N ARG A 39 -5.98 11.60 -10.59
CA ARG A 39 -7.35 11.96 -10.17
C ARG A 39 -7.40 13.08 -9.13
N ALA A 40 -6.37 13.18 -8.29
CA ALA A 40 -6.27 14.22 -7.27
C ALA A 40 -5.74 15.55 -7.86
N ASP A 41 -5.75 16.57 -7.05
CA ASP A 41 -5.28 17.92 -7.36
C ASP A 41 -3.78 18.13 -7.12
N GLN A 42 -3.06 17.06 -6.68
CA GLN A 42 -1.63 17.11 -6.39
C GLN A 42 -0.91 15.79 -6.65
N VAL A 43 0.39 15.89 -6.85
CA VAL A 43 1.31 14.76 -6.90
C VAL A 43 1.42 14.10 -5.53
N GLY A 44 1.50 12.76 -5.49
CA GLY A 44 1.65 12.02 -4.25
C GLY A 44 0.45 12.06 -3.31
N ALA A 45 -0.73 12.44 -3.79
CA ALA A 45 -1.95 12.65 -3.00
C ALA A 45 -2.29 11.46 -2.08
N SER A 46 -2.08 10.22 -2.55
CA SER A 46 -2.34 9.02 -1.73
C SER A 46 -1.45 8.94 -0.48
N TRP A 47 -0.26 9.56 -0.49
CA TRP A 47 0.61 9.68 0.66
C TRP A 47 0.23 10.88 1.53
N ALA A 48 -0.03 12.04 0.94
CA ALA A 48 -0.54 13.20 1.66
C ALA A 48 -1.83 12.91 2.42
N ALA A 49 -2.63 11.96 1.92
CA ALA A 49 -3.86 11.49 2.54
C ALA A 49 -3.66 10.56 3.76
N ARG A 50 -2.45 10.18 4.15
CA ARG A 50 -2.18 9.30 5.30
C ARG A 50 -2.08 10.10 6.61
N TYR A 51 -2.10 9.37 7.74
CA TYR A 51 -1.96 9.96 9.08
C TYR A 51 -0.60 10.64 9.27
N ASP A 52 -0.59 11.63 10.14
CA ASP A 52 0.52 12.57 10.31
C ASP A 52 1.80 11.90 10.84
N SER A 53 1.64 10.93 11.72
CA SER A 53 2.76 10.17 12.31
C SER A 53 3.38 9.12 11.39
N LEU A 54 2.87 8.93 10.15
CA LEU A 54 3.38 7.91 9.24
C LEU A 54 4.83 8.14 8.85
N HIS A 55 5.63 7.10 9.01
CA HIS A 55 6.99 7.03 8.49
C HIS A 55 7.17 5.82 7.60
N LEU A 56 8.04 5.93 6.59
CA LEU A 56 8.40 4.78 5.77
C LEU A 56 8.99 3.66 6.64
N HIS A 57 8.53 2.45 6.43
CA HIS A 57 9.08 1.24 7.05
C HIS A 57 10.41 0.80 6.43
N THR A 58 10.76 1.40 5.31
CA THR A 58 11.96 1.12 4.52
C THR A 58 12.95 2.26 4.63
N VAL A 59 14.23 1.91 4.59
CA VAL A 59 15.27 2.93 4.75
C VAL A 59 15.35 3.87 3.56
N ARG A 60 15.63 5.13 3.85
CA ARG A 60 15.71 6.23 2.88
C ARG A 60 16.48 5.88 1.61
N TRP A 61 17.69 5.30 1.75
CA TRP A 61 18.57 5.03 0.61
C TRP A 61 18.15 3.85 -0.28
N LEU A 62 17.25 3.00 0.19
CA LEU A 62 16.61 1.94 -0.60
C LEU A 62 15.20 2.32 -1.10
N SER A 63 14.70 3.50 -0.72
CA SER A 63 13.37 3.99 -1.05
C SER A 63 13.38 5.08 -2.11
N ALA A 64 14.56 5.47 -2.59
CA ALA A 64 14.70 6.49 -3.62
C ALA A 64 14.17 6.02 -4.97
N LEU A 65 13.48 6.92 -5.68
CA LEU A 65 13.06 6.71 -7.06
C LEU A 65 14.26 6.81 -8.03
N PRO A 66 14.16 6.24 -9.23
CA PRO A 66 15.24 6.24 -10.20
C PRO A 66 15.82 7.64 -10.49
N GLY A 67 17.12 7.74 -10.42
CA GLY A 67 17.86 8.97 -10.80
C GLY A 67 17.84 10.12 -9.79
N GLN A 68 17.15 9.97 -8.63
CA GLN A 68 17.13 11.03 -7.62
C GLN A 68 17.10 10.45 -6.20
N PRO A 69 18.19 10.62 -5.41
CA PRO A 69 18.22 10.16 -4.03
C PRO A 69 17.29 10.99 -3.14
N ILE A 70 16.68 10.36 -2.14
CA ILE A 70 15.96 11.08 -1.09
C ILE A 70 16.97 11.86 -0.22
N PRO A 71 16.74 13.16 0.07
CA PRO A 71 17.67 14.00 0.85
C PRO A 71 17.99 13.41 2.22
N ARG A 72 19.28 13.53 2.64
CA ARG A 72 19.74 13.02 3.95
C ARG A 72 19.05 13.69 5.12
N ARG A 73 18.61 14.94 4.98
CA ARG A 73 17.89 15.69 6.02
C ARG A 73 16.56 15.03 6.44
N TYR A 74 15.95 14.18 5.61
CA TYR A 74 14.72 13.44 5.94
C TYR A 74 14.96 12.21 6.83
N GLY A 75 16.15 12.02 7.35
CA GLY A 75 16.48 10.97 8.29
C GLY A 75 16.60 9.57 7.69
N LYS A 76 16.66 8.55 8.54
CA LYS A 76 16.73 7.14 8.16
C LYS A 76 15.37 6.62 7.70
N TRP A 77 14.33 7.00 8.40
CA TRP A 77 12.93 6.63 8.18
C TRP A 77 12.18 7.90 7.78
N VAL A 78 11.85 8.01 6.51
CA VAL A 78 11.29 9.23 5.93
C VAL A 78 9.85 9.41 6.41
N GLY A 79 9.52 10.58 6.94
CA GLY A 79 8.16 10.95 7.31
C GLY A 79 7.26 11.16 6.10
N ARG A 80 5.94 11.15 6.34
CA ARG A 80 4.92 11.34 5.29
C ARG A 80 5.15 12.63 4.51
N ASP A 81 5.29 13.76 5.19
CA ASP A 81 5.39 15.07 4.56
C ASP A 81 6.70 15.23 3.78
N ASP A 82 7.80 14.73 4.34
CA ASP A 82 9.08 14.67 3.64
C ASP A 82 9.02 13.82 2.37
N LEU A 83 8.24 12.73 2.39
CA LEU A 83 8.04 11.91 1.20
C LEU A 83 7.20 12.63 0.15
N VAL A 84 6.14 13.35 0.55
CA VAL A 84 5.31 14.15 -0.36
C VAL A 84 6.15 15.26 -1.01
N ASP A 85 6.96 16.01 -0.23
CA ASP A 85 7.90 17.00 -0.76
C ASP A 85 8.92 16.39 -1.72
N TYR A 86 9.43 15.20 -1.40
CA TYR A 86 10.32 14.48 -2.30
C TYR A 86 9.67 14.12 -3.63
N LEU A 87 8.40 13.66 -3.63
CA LEU A 87 7.66 13.28 -4.84
C LEU A 87 7.36 14.50 -5.72
N ASP A 88 6.95 15.62 -5.13
CA ASP A 88 6.76 16.88 -5.85
C ASP A 88 8.07 17.38 -6.47
N THR A 89 9.15 17.39 -5.67
CA THR A 89 10.49 17.75 -6.16
C THR A 89 10.96 16.81 -7.27
N TYR A 90 10.68 15.49 -7.14
CA TYR A 90 11.00 14.51 -8.18
C TYR A 90 10.29 14.85 -9.49
N ALA A 91 8.98 15.12 -9.46
CA ALA A 91 8.22 15.48 -10.64
C ALA A 91 8.81 16.71 -11.33
N ARG A 92 9.08 17.79 -10.57
CA ARG A 92 9.68 19.04 -11.10
C ARG A 92 11.06 18.83 -11.72
N VAL A 93 11.96 18.15 -11.02
CA VAL A 93 13.34 17.92 -11.49
C VAL A 93 13.38 17.02 -12.72
N ARG A 94 12.44 16.08 -12.83
CA ARG A 94 12.32 15.17 -13.99
C ARG A 94 11.50 15.77 -15.13
N GLY A 95 11.00 17.00 -15.01
CA GLY A 95 10.20 17.67 -16.04
C GLY A 95 8.87 16.97 -16.30
N LEU A 96 8.28 16.35 -15.29
CA LEU A 96 6.98 15.67 -15.41
C LEU A 96 5.84 16.66 -15.13
N HIS A 97 4.85 16.65 -15.98
CA HIS A 97 3.67 17.53 -15.89
C HIS A 97 2.40 16.68 -15.85
N PRO A 98 2.00 16.15 -14.66
CA PRO A 98 0.77 15.37 -14.54
C PRO A 98 -0.47 16.22 -14.86
N GLU A 99 -1.40 15.66 -15.61
CA GLU A 99 -2.75 16.23 -15.77
C GLU A 99 -3.54 15.85 -14.51
N LEU A 100 -3.75 16.83 -13.63
CA LEU A 100 -4.42 16.66 -12.34
C LEU A 100 -5.93 16.75 -12.45
N GLY A 101 -6.67 16.14 -11.51
CA GLY A 101 -8.12 16.12 -11.47
C GLY A 101 -8.74 15.35 -12.64
N VAL A 102 -8.07 14.30 -13.14
CA VAL A 102 -8.56 13.43 -14.21
C VAL A 102 -8.69 12.01 -13.68
N THR A 103 -9.92 11.51 -13.59
CA THR A 103 -10.22 10.16 -13.15
C THR A 103 -10.34 9.21 -14.33
N VAL A 104 -9.46 8.21 -14.38
CA VAL A 104 -9.60 7.10 -15.34
C VAL A 104 -10.65 6.13 -14.82
N THR A 105 -11.69 5.92 -15.63
CA THR A 105 -12.83 5.07 -15.29
C THR A 105 -12.78 3.70 -15.94
N ARG A 106 -12.14 3.60 -17.12
CA ARG A 106 -12.03 2.36 -17.88
C ARG A 106 -10.87 2.40 -18.88
N VAL A 107 -10.31 1.24 -19.16
CA VAL A 107 -9.28 1.07 -20.22
C VAL A 107 -9.75 -0.03 -21.16
N ASP A 108 -9.97 0.31 -22.42
CA ASP A 108 -10.44 -0.59 -23.47
C ASP A 108 -9.39 -0.76 -24.57
N ARG A 109 -9.46 -1.85 -25.32
CA ARG A 109 -8.75 -1.94 -26.60
C ARG A 109 -9.29 -0.90 -27.56
N ALA A 110 -8.40 -0.26 -28.33
CA ALA A 110 -8.83 0.57 -29.45
C ALA A 110 -9.61 -0.27 -30.48
N ALA A 111 -10.56 0.35 -31.18
CA ALA A 111 -11.43 -0.35 -32.13
C ALA A 111 -10.65 -1.05 -33.25
N ASP A 112 -9.50 -0.50 -33.63
CA ASP A 112 -8.59 -1.07 -34.63
C ASP A 112 -7.61 -2.12 -34.05
N SER A 113 -7.72 -2.43 -32.76
CA SER A 113 -6.86 -3.35 -32.00
C SER A 113 -5.37 -2.99 -31.95
N ARG A 114 -4.99 -1.78 -32.38
CA ARG A 114 -3.59 -1.33 -32.47
C ARG A 114 -3.14 -0.47 -31.30
N GLY A 115 -3.98 -0.30 -30.28
CA GLY A 115 -3.68 0.52 -29.11
C GLY A 115 -4.75 0.40 -28.04
N TRP A 116 -4.88 1.44 -27.27
CA TRP A 116 -5.75 1.52 -26.11
C TRP A 116 -6.61 2.78 -26.15
N MET A 117 -7.78 2.69 -25.59
CA MET A 117 -8.65 3.83 -25.29
C MET A 117 -8.82 3.95 -23.79
N VAL A 118 -8.27 4.98 -23.21
CA VAL A 118 -8.38 5.31 -21.78
C VAL A 118 -9.57 6.23 -21.59
N ARG A 119 -10.64 5.72 -20.98
CA ARG A 119 -11.85 6.47 -20.65
C ARG A 119 -11.63 7.27 -19.38
N THR A 120 -12.01 8.54 -19.40
CA THR A 120 -11.90 9.42 -18.24
C THR A 120 -13.22 10.14 -17.95
N ASP A 121 -13.32 10.76 -16.80
CA ASP A 121 -14.43 11.66 -16.42
C ASP A 121 -14.44 13.00 -17.19
N ARG A 122 -13.44 13.24 -18.05
CA ARG A 122 -13.33 14.44 -18.90
C ARG A 122 -13.39 14.05 -20.38
N ALA A 123 -12.24 13.74 -20.96
CA ALA A 123 -12.14 13.34 -22.36
C ALA A 123 -11.33 12.04 -22.48
N ASP A 124 -11.73 11.18 -23.40
CA ASP A 124 -11.03 9.94 -23.69
C ASP A 124 -9.63 10.20 -24.27
N ARG A 125 -8.69 9.29 -24.01
CA ARG A 125 -7.31 9.36 -24.48
C ARG A 125 -6.96 8.11 -25.27
N ALA A 126 -6.56 8.29 -26.52
CA ALA A 126 -5.94 7.22 -27.32
C ALA A 126 -4.47 7.04 -26.86
N ALA A 127 -4.04 5.80 -26.70
CA ALA A 127 -2.71 5.48 -26.23
C ALA A 127 -2.09 4.31 -27.00
N SER A 128 -0.77 4.38 -27.27
CA SER A 128 -0.02 3.24 -27.78
C SER A 128 0.14 2.14 -26.73
N ARG A 129 0.34 2.53 -25.48
CA ARG A 129 0.52 1.67 -24.30
C ARG A 129 -0.13 2.33 -23.09
N VAL A 130 -0.50 1.52 -22.10
CA VAL A 130 -1.05 2.01 -20.82
C VAL A 130 -0.27 1.42 -19.65
N VAL A 131 0.08 2.26 -18.70
CA VAL A 131 0.68 1.85 -17.43
C VAL A 131 -0.25 2.23 -16.29
N LEU A 132 -0.81 1.25 -15.60
CA LEU A 132 -1.60 1.45 -14.39
C LEU A 132 -0.65 1.47 -13.17
N ALA A 133 -0.56 2.63 -12.53
CA ALA A 133 0.31 2.94 -11.40
C ALA A 133 -0.48 3.49 -10.20
N THR A 134 -1.71 3.00 -10.02
CA THR A 134 -2.71 3.48 -9.06
C THR A 134 -2.44 3.05 -7.61
N GLY A 135 -1.43 2.19 -7.40
CA GLY A 135 -1.06 1.68 -6.08
C GLY A 135 -1.96 0.54 -5.57
N TYR A 136 -1.44 -0.27 -4.64
CA TYR A 136 -2.16 -1.43 -4.10
C TYR A 136 -3.11 -1.07 -2.95
N SER A 137 -2.96 0.08 -2.31
CA SER A 137 -3.81 0.60 -1.24
C SER A 137 -4.74 1.69 -1.78
N HIS A 138 -5.54 1.37 -2.81
CA HIS A 138 -6.33 2.35 -3.53
C HIS A 138 -7.72 2.58 -2.92
N THR A 139 -8.49 1.50 -2.71
CA THR A 139 -9.86 1.59 -2.22
C THR A 139 -9.96 1.01 -0.81
N PRO A 140 -10.36 1.80 0.20
CA PRO A 140 -10.55 1.31 1.56
C PRO A 140 -11.55 0.15 1.61
N ARG A 141 -11.21 -0.92 2.31
CA ARG A 141 -12.13 -2.02 2.61
C ARG A 141 -12.87 -1.68 3.89
N ARG A 142 -14.03 -1.05 3.75
CA ARG A 142 -14.85 -0.70 4.91
C ARG A 142 -15.48 -1.95 5.51
N PRO A 143 -15.63 -2.02 6.86
CA PRO A 143 -16.29 -3.15 7.52
C PRO A 143 -17.77 -3.22 7.12
N ASP A 144 -18.26 -4.45 7.06
CA ASP A 144 -19.63 -4.83 6.76
C ASP A 144 -20.24 -5.72 7.87
N TRP A 145 -19.80 -5.50 9.12
CA TRP A 145 -20.32 -6.27 10.25
C TRP A 145 -21.83 -6.07 10.40
N PRO A 146 -22.58 -7.12 10.76
CA PRO A 146 -23.99 -6.98 11.12
C PRO A 146 -24.18 -5.84 12.13
N GLY A 147 -25.09 -4.92 11.84
CA GLY A 147 -25.43 -3.79 12.68
C GLY A 147 -24.42 -2.64 12.71
N VAL A 148 -23.39 -2.64 11.87
CA VAL A 148 -22.37 -1.58 11.84
C VAL A 148 -22.94 -0.17 11.64
N GLU A 149 -24.06 -0.07 10.94
CA GLU A 149 -24.81 1.17 10.71
C GLU A 149 -25.49 1.72 11.96
N THR A 150 -25.66 0.90 13.00
CA THR A 150 -26.25 1.32 14.29
C THR A 150 -25.25 1.93 15.23
N PHE A 151 -23.93 1.86 14.92
CA PHE A 151 -22.90 2.35 15.83
C PHE A 151 -23.08 3.84 16.14
N THR A 152 -23.17 4.14 17.42
CA THR A 152 -23.44 5.51 17.91
C THR A 152 -22.19 6.36 18.09
N GLY A 153 -21.00 5.74 18.11
CA GLY A 153 -19.71 6.42 18.23
C GLY A 153 -19.12 6.84 16.87
N ASP A 154 -17.86 7.28 16.87
CA ASP A 154 -17.14 7.64 15.63
C ASP A 154 -16.58 6.38 14.96
N LEU A 155 -17.05 6.05 13.75
CA LEU A 155 -16.55 4.94 12.94
C LEU A 155 -15.78 5.46 11.75
N ARG A 156 -14.48 5.21 11.71
CA ARG A 156 -13.60 5.60 10.59
C ARG A 156 -12.81 4.41 10.06
N HIS A 157 -12.54 4.45 8.77
CA HIS A 157 -11.48 3.61 8.21
C HIS A 157 -10.10 4.27 8.46
N SER A 158 -9.03 3.48 8.56
CA SER A 158 -7.64 3.98 8.70
C SER A 158 -7.20 4.94 7.58
N ALA A 159 -7.90 4.96 6.44
CA ALA A 159 -7.70 5.94 5.38
C ALA A 159 -8.19 7.34 5.75
N ASP A 160 -9.16 7.43 6.65
CA ASP A 160 -9.81 8.67 7.08
C ASP A 160 -9.22 9.19 8.42
N TYR A 161 -8.39 8.39 9.08
CA TYR A 161 -7.65 8.79 10.29
C TYR A 161 -6.48 9.70 9.93
N ARG A 162 -6.28 10.77 10.71
CA ARG A 162 -5.23 11.79 10.50
C ARG A 162 -4.30 11.93 11.69
N GLU A 163 -4.86 12.16 12.86
CA GLU A 163 -4.16 12.51 14.09
C GLU A 163 -4.89 11.98 15.31
N PRO A 164 -4.20 11.75 16.44
CA PRO A 164 -4.79 11.18 17.62
C PRO A 164 -5.58 12.19 18.48
N GLY A 165 -5.36 13.52 18.30
CA GLY A 165 -5.92 14.56 19.16
C GLY A 165 -7.41 14.42 19.47
N PRO A 166 -8.28 14.17 18.48
CA PRO A 166 -9.72 14.00 18.69
C PRO A 166 -10.12 12.85 19.64
N TYR A 167 -9.23 11.90 19.87
CA TYR A 167 -9.49 10.68 20.66
C TYR A 167 -8.89 10.74 22.08
N SER A 168 -8.43 11.91 22.54
CA SER A 168 -7.83 12.06 23.85
C SER A 168 -8.79 11.63 24.97
N GLY A 169 -8.34 10.69 25.81
CA GLY A 169 -9.13 10.14 26.92
C GLY A 169 -10.27 9.22 26.56
N GLN A 170 -10.49 8.94 25.26
CA GLN A 170 -11.52 8.03 24.78
C GLN A 170 -11.05 6.57 24.81
N HIS A 171 -12.03 5.64 24.85
CA HIS A 171 -11.80 4.24 24.56
C HIS A 171 -11.94 4.00 23.05
N VAL A 172 -10.87 3.63 22.38
CA VAL A 172 -10.84 3.42 20.93
C VAL A 172 -10.58 1.95 20.60
N LEU A 173 -11.50 1.34 19.85
CA LEU A 173 -11.31 0.02 19.27
C LEU A 173 -10.63 0.15 17.91
N VAL A 174 -9.39 -0.30 17.80
CA VAL A 174 -8.66 -0.40 16.52
C VAL A 174 -8.86 -1.80 15.98
N VAL A 175 -9.47 -1.94 14.80
CA VAL A 175 -9.75 -3.24 14.19
C VAL A 175 -8.74 -3.60 13.14
N GLY A 176 -8.11 -4.76 13.30
CA GLY A 176 -7.08 -5.27 12.39
C GLY A 176 -5.71 -5.30 13.03
N ALA A 177 -4.82 -6.07 12.43
CA ALA A 177 -3.45 -6.26 12.90
C ALA A 177 -2.42 -6.05 11.77
N GLY A 178 -2.65 -5.04 10.92
CA GLY A 178 -1.70 -4.58 9.92
C GLY A 178 -0.84 -3.41 10.43
N ASN A 179 0.14 -2.97 9.63
CA ASN A 179 1.01 -1.85 10.00
C ASN A 179 0.22 -0.59 10.38
N SER A 180 -0.80 -0.20 9.57
CA SER A 180 -1.60 0.98 9.89
C SER A 180 -2.35 0.85 11.21
N ALA A 181 -2.95 -0.30 11.50
CA ALA A 181 -3.67 -0.51 12.76
C ALA A 181 -2.74 -0.40 13.98
N THR A 182 -1.57 -1.03 13.92
CA THR A 182 -0.61 -1.02 15.04
C THR A 182 0.05 0.36 15.23
N GLU A 183 0.30 1.11 14.17
CA GLU A 183 0.84 2.47 14.27
C GLU A 183 -0.21 3.45 14.79
N ILE A 184 -1.45 3.36 14.32
CA ILE A 184 -2.57 4.16 14.84
C ILE A 184 -2.82 3.83 16.32
N ALA A 185 -2.75 2.57 16.72
CA ALA A 185 -2.85 2.18 18.14
C ALA A 185 -1.77 2.86 19.01
N LEU A 186 -0.53 2.91 18.51
CA LEU A 186 0.56 3.62 19.21
C LEU A 186 0.37 5.14 19.22
N ASP A 187 -0.14 5.69 18.13
CA ASP A 187 -0.43 7.12 18.00
C ASP A 187 -1.49 7.56 19.02
N LEU A 188 -2.58 6.80 19.14
CA LEU A 188 -3.66 7.01 20.12
C LEU A 188 -3.16 6.97 21.56
N LEU A 189 -2.22 6.08 21.90
CA LEU A 189 -1.61 6.05 23.24
C LEU A 189 -0.89 7.34 23.59
N SER A 190 -0.40 8.10 22.61
CA SER A 190 0.34 9.35 22.83
C SER A 190 -0.52 10.47 23.44
N VAL A 191 -1.84 10.39 23.26
CA VAL A 191 -2.83 11.35 23.78
C VAL A 191 -3.65 10.79 24.96
N GLY A 192 -3.24 9.64 25.52
CA GLY A 192 -3.90 9.04 26.67
C GLY A 192 -5.22 8.32 26.33
N ALA A 193 -5.45 7.93 25.10
CA ALA A 193 -6.58 7.07 24.75
C ALA A 193 -6.39 5.67 25.34
N GLN A 194 -7.48 5.05 25.78
CA GLN A 194 -7.54 3.62 26.06
C GLN A 194 -7.67 2.86 24.75
N VAL A 195 -6.80 1.90 24.45
CA VAL A 195 -6.76 1.25 23.15
C VAL A 195 -7.00 -0.25 23.27
N SER A 196 -8.06 -0.74 22.63
CA SER A 196 -8.29 -2.16 22.37
C SER A 196 -7.98 -2.47 20.91
N LEU A 197 -7.21 -3.54 20.64
CA LEU A 197 -6.82 -3.98 19.31
C LEU A 197 -7.54 -5.29 18.97
N SER A 198 -8.55 -5.21 18.10
CA SER A 198 -9.31 -6.39 17.65
C SER A 198 -8.55 -7.14 16.57
N VAL A 199 -8.24 -8.42 16.82
CA VAL A 199 -7.40 -9.23 15.94
C VAL A 199 -8.10 -10.52 15.52
N ARG A 200 -8.40 -10.64 14.21
CA ARG A 200 -8.96 -11.85 13.62
C ARG A 200 -7.91 -12.93 13.35
N THR A 201 -6.78 -12.53 12.81
CA THR A 201 -5.67 -13.42 12.46
C THR A 201 -4.38 -12.86 13.04
N PRO A 202 -3.70 -13.59 13.92
CA PRO A 202 -2.45 -13.13 14.50
C PRO A 202 -1.43 -12.76 13.42
N PRO A 203 -0.83 -11.58 13.49
CA PRO A 203 0.11 -11.13 12.47
C PRO A 203 1.49 -11.74 12.66
N ASN A 204 2.29 -11.72 11.60
CA ASN A 204 3.73 -11.88 11.75
C ASN A 204 4.34 -10.54 12.15
N ILE A 205 5.08 -10.51 13.25
CA ILE A 205 5.77 -9.31 13.74
C ILE A 205 7.27 -9.50 13.55
N VAL A 206 7.93 -8.49 13.01
CA VAL A 206 9.39 -8.40 12.88
C VAL A 206 9.87 -7.03 13.38
N LYS A 207 11.05 -6.98 13.98
CA LYS A 207 11.65 -5.68 14.33
C LYS A 207 11.95 -4.89 13.06
N ARG A 208 11.65 -3.59 13.06
CA ARG A 208 12.02 -2.69 11.95
C ARG A 208 13.54 -2.61 11.77
N ASP A 209 14.28 -2.73 12.88
CA ASP A 209 15.72 -2.63 12.95
C ASP A 209 16.26 -3.57 14.03
N THR A 210 17.37 -4.26 13.76
CA THR A 210 18.06 -5.10 14.74
C THR A 210 19.53 -4.69 14.77
N LEU A 211 19.99 -4.15 15.90
CA LEU A 211 21.37 -3.64 16.09
C LEU A 211 21.81 -2.64 15.01
N GLY A 212 20.92 -1.74 14.59
CA GLY A 212 21.18 -0.76 13.53
C GLY A 212 21.01 -1.28 12.09
N VAL A 213 20.80 -2.60 11.91
CA VAL A 213 20.58 -3.22 10.59
C VAL A 213 19.09 -3.28 10.28
N PRO A 214 18.61 -2.58 9.24
CA PRO A 214 17.22 -2.61 8.83
C PRO A 214 16.78 -4.00 8.36
N SER A 215 15.62 -4.48 8.81
CA SER A 215 15.05 -5.77 8.38
C SER A 215 14.77 -5.85 6.87
N GLN A 216 14.60 -4.71 6.21
CA GLN A 216 14.49 -4.62 4.75
C GLN A 216 15.72 -5.22 4.04
N LEU A 217 16.94 -5.00 4.56
CA LEU A 217 18.17 -5.56 3.96
C LEU A 217 18.13 -7.09 3.97
N LEU A 218 17.62 -7.68 5.04
CA LEU A 218 17.41 -9.12 5.13
C LEU A 218 16.38 -9.58 4.10
N GLY A 219 15.25 -8.86 3.97
CA GLY A 219 14.23 -9.13 2.95
C GLY A 219 14.80 -9.09 1.51
N VAL A 220 15.67 -8.13 1.23
CA VAL A 220 16.36 -8.03 -0.08
C VAL A 220 17.32 -9.20 -0.31
N ALA A 221 18.16 -9.52 0.68
CA ALA A 221 19.15 -10.61 0.57
C ALA A 221 18.47 -11.99 0.41
N LEU A 222 17.37 -12.21 1.10
CA LEU A 222 16.68 -13.50 1.13
C LEU A 222 15.61 -13.67 0.03
N LYS A 223 15.34 -12.64 -0.81
CA LYS A 223 14.33 -12.69 -1.87
C LYS A 223 14.48 -13.90 -2.82
N ARG A 224 15.70 -14.40 -3.02
CA ARG A 224 16.01 -15.52 -3.91
C ARG A 224 16.07 -16.87 -3.22
N VAL A 225 15.92 -16.93 -1.89
CA VAL A 225 15.97 -18.17 -1.13
C VAL A 225 14.64 -18.92 -1.23
N PRO A 226 14.63 -20.24 -1.50
CA PRO A 226 13.40 -21.02 -1.56
C PRO A 226 12.60 -20.96 -0.24
N ALA A 227 11.26 -20.91 -0.33
CA ALA A 227 10.36 -20.76 0.83
C ALA A 227 10.59 -21.81 1.91
N ARG A 228 10.84 -23.08 1.50
CA ARG A 228 11.11 -24.19 2.42
C ARG A 228 12.31 -23.99 3.36
N LEU A 229 13.27 -23.16 2.95
CA LEU A 229 14.43 -22.80 3.76
C LEU A 229 14.18 -21.51 4.55
N MET A 230 13.29 -20.66 4.05
CA MET A 230 12.96 -19.37 4.66
C MET A 230 12.09 -19.49 5.91
N ASP A 231 11.09 -20.38 5.91
CA ASP A 231 10.19 -20.52 7.05
C ASP A 231 10.92 -20.90 8.36
N PRO A 232 11.79 -21.92 8.41
CA PRO A 232 12.53 -22.25 9.63
C PRO A 232 13.52 -21.14 10.03
N LEU A 233 14.17 -20.48 9.05
CA LEU A 233 15.08 -19.37 9.32
C LEU A 233 14.33 -18.16 9.89
N ALA A 234 13.22 -17.77 9.27
CA ALA A 234 12.39 -16.67 9.72
C ALA A 234 11.77 -16.96 11.11
N ALA A 235 11.34 -18.21 11.36
CA ALA A 235 10.84 -18.63 12.66
C ALA A 235 11.92 -18.58 13.74
N GLY A 236 13.14 -19.00 13.44
CA GLY A 236 14.30 -18.92 14.34
C GLY A 236 14.67 -17.48 14.68
N LEU A 237 14.83 -16.63 13.67
CA LEU A 237 15.11 -15.19 13.85
C LEU A 237 14.02 -14.49 14.67
N ARG A 238 12.76 -14.79 14.40
CA ARG A 238 11.62 -14.22 15.15
C ARG A 238 11.63 -14.62 16.62
N ARG A 239 11.95 -15.89 16.94
CA ARG A 239 12.02 -16.35 18.34
C ARG A 239 13.02 -15.55 19.17
N ILE A 240 14.11 -15.10 18.54
CA ILE A 240 15.15 -14.30 19.20
C ILE A 240 14.78 -12.82 19.25
N SER A 241 14.12 -12.30 18.18
CA SER A 241 13.90 -10.87 18.00
C SER A 241 12.58 -10.36 18.55
N VAL A 242 11.53 -11.21 18.63
CA VAL A 242 10.20 -10.83 19.10
C VAL A 242 9.78 -11.75 20.24
N PRO A 243 9.43 -11.23 21.44
CA PRO A 243 8.95 -12.04 22.54
C PRO A 243 7.65 -12.76 22.19
N ASP A 244 7.32 -13.80 22.96
CA ASP A 244 6.05 -14.47 22.84
C ASP A 244 4.94 -13.58 23.40
N LEU A 245 3.87 -13.40 22.62
CA LEU A 245 2.70 -12.62 22.99
C LEU A 245 1.46 -13.50 23.11
N SER A 246 1.62 -14.83 23.20
CA SER A 246 0.49 -15.76 23.29
C SER A 246 -0.37 -15.50 24.53
N GLU A 247 0.25 -15.14 25.66
CA GLU A 247 -0.44 -14.74 26.90
C GLU A 247 -1.22 -13.42 26.76
N HIS A 248 -0.93 -12.65 25.72
CA HIS A 248 -1.61 -11.39 25.40
C HIS A 248 -2.54 -11.53 24.18
N GLY A 249 -3.03 -12.73 23.86
CA GLY A 249 -3.97 -12.93 22.73
C GLY A 249 -3.35 -12.97 21.34
N LEU A 250 -2.01 -12.90 21.20
CA LEU A 250 -1.32 -12.95 19.91
C LEU A 250 -0.40 -14.18 19.78
N PRO A 251 -0.93 -15.38 19.52
CA PRO A 251 -0.11 -16.55 19.32
C PRO A 251 0.75 -16.43 18.06
N ARG A 252 1.93 -17.07 18.08
CA ARG A 252 2.86 -17.05 16.95
C ARG A 252 2.35 -17.86 15.76
N ASN A 253 2.37 -17.27 14.57
CA ASN A 253 2.20 -18.01 13.32
C ASN A 253 3.37 -18.97 13.07
N ARG A 254 3.08 -20.18 12.54
CA ARG A 254 4.10 -21.21 12.31
C ARG A 254 4.94 -20.91 11.07
N ASN A 255 4.35 -20.49 9.97
CA ASN A 255 4.99 -20.32 8.65
C ASN A 255 4.87 -18.88 8.12
N PRO A 256 5.66 -17.92 8.63
CA PRO A 256 5.48 -16.49 8.31
C PRO A 256 5.74 -16.15 6.83
N TYR A 257 6.68 -16.81 6.18
CA TYR A 257 7.04 -16.55 4.79
C TYR A 257 6.04 -17.19 3.82
N THR A 258 5.60 -18.41 4.10
CA THR A 258 4.53 -19.07 3.36
C THR A 258 3.25 -18.26 3.42
N LEU A 259 2.85 -17.78 4.60
CA LEU A 259 1.67 -16.93 4.78
C LEU A 259 1.76 -15.65 3.91
N PHE A 260 2.91 -14.98 3.87
CA PHE A 260 3.10 -13.84 2.99
C PHE A 260 2.91 -14.21 1.50
N ARG A 261 3.46 -15.32 1.07
CA ARG A 261 3.35 -15.75 -0.34
C ARG A 261 1.92 -16.10 -0.75
N GLU A 262 1.17 -16.71 0.14
CA GLU A 262 -0.21 -17.14 -0.13
C GLU A 262 -1.21 -16.00 -0.03
N THR A 263 -1.04 -15.10 0.95
CA THR A 263 -2.01 -14.04 1.23
C THR A 263 -1.60 -12.65 0.76
N GLY A 264 -0.32 -12.43 0.46
CA GLY A 264 0.24 -11.10 0.21
C GLY A 264 0.34 -10.21 1.46
N THR A 265 0.04 -10.76 2.66
CA THR A 265 0.06 -10.00 3.91
C THR A 265 1.50 -9.78 4.36
N VAL A 266 1.96 -8.53 4.32
CA VAL A 266 3.29 -8.15 4.82
C VAL A 266 3.36 -8.24 6.34
N PRO A 267 4.51 -8.63 6.92
CA PRO A 267 4.71 -8.59 8.35
C PRO A 267 4.51 -7.18 8.92
N ILE A 268 4.07 -7.10 10.16
CA ILE A 268 4.11 -5.85 10.92
C ILE A 268 5.57 -5.54 11.26
N LEU A 269 5.97 -4.30 11.04
CA LEU A 269 7.24 -3.80 11.52
C LEU A 269 7.06 -3.18 12.90
N ASP A 270 7.58 -3.85 13.93
CA ASP A 270 7.47 -3.38 15.31
C ASP A 270 8.14 -2.02 15.48
N THR A 271 7.32 -1.01 15.75
CA THR A 271 7.72 0.35 16.09
C THR A 271 7.45 0.69 17.56
N GLY A 272 7.09 -0.33 18.36
CA GLY A 272 6.78 -0.18 19.79
C GLY A 272 5.52 -0.94 20.22
N ILE A 273 4.77 -1.54 19.28
CA ILE A 273 3.51 -2.21 19.60
C ILE A 273 3.72 -3.43 20.50
N VAL A 274 4.80 -4.18 20.34
CA VAL A 274 5.16 -5.31 21.19
C VAL A 274 5.36 -4.86 22.65
N ALA A 275 6.06 -3.76 22.86
CA ALA A 275 6.26 -3.20 24.21
C ALA A 275 4.97 -2.67 24.81
N ALA A 276 4.11 -2.03 24.02
CA ALA A 276 2.82 -1.51 24.46
C ALA A 276 1.87 -2.63 24.90
N ILE A 277 1.77 -3.72 24.13
CA ILE A 277 0.95 -4.90 24.46
C ILE A 277 1.46 -5.56 25.74
N ARG A 278 2.76 -5.82 25.88
CA ARG A 278 3.35 -6.43 27.06
C ARG A 278 3.19 -5.60 28.34
N ALA A 279 3.14 -4.29 28.19
CA ALA A 279 2.90 -3.37 29.30
C ALA A 279 1.41 -3.19 29.63
N GLY A 280 0.49 -3.89 28.94
CA GLY A 280 -0.95 -3.75 29.12
C GLY A 280 -1.52 -2.40 28.68
N ARG A 281 -0.76 -1.62 27.89
CA ARG A 281 -1.22 -0.31 27.37
C ARG A 281 -2.10 -0.46 26.13
N VAL A 282 -1.95 -1.55 25.40
CA VAL A 282 -2.85 -1.98 24.32
C VAL A 282 -3.40 -3.34 24.69
N GLU A 283 -4.69 -3.42 24.85
CA GLU A 283 -5.41 -4.67 25.08
C GLU A 283 -5.69 -5.35 23.75
N VAL A 284 -5.28 -6.61 23.61
CA VAL A 284 -5.63 -7.40 22.44
C VAL A 284 -6.90 -8.15 22.70
N VAL A 285 -7.89 -7.97 21.83
CA VAL A 285 -9.21 -8.59 21.94
C VAL A 285 -9.52 -9.45 20.71
N ALA A 286 -10.52 -10.32 20.83
CA ALA A 286 -10.96 -11.18 19.74
C ALA A 286 -11.48 -10.38 18.53
N ALA A 287 -11.74 -11.06 17.42
CA ALA A 287 -12.28 -10.41 16.22
C ALA A 287 -13.63 -9.76 16.48
N THR A 288 -13.86 -8.60 15.89
CA THR A 288 -15.19 -7.97 15.86
C THR A 288 -16.13 -8.79 14.98
N GLU A 289 -17.30 -9.15 15.49
CA GLU A 289 -18.33 -9.90 14.77
C GLU A 289 -19.56 -9.07 14.41
N SER A 290 -20.06 -8.26 15.34
CA SER A 290 -21.25 -7.44 15.10
C SER A 290 -21.23 -6.19 15.98
N VAL A 291 -22.14 -5.27 15.69
CA VAL A 291 -22.35 -4.02 16.43
C VAL A 291 -23.84 -3.86 16.73
N ASP A 292 -24.16 -3.39 17.94
CA ASP A 292 -25.51 -3.03 18.34
C ASP A 292 -25.47 -1.72 19.15
N GLY A 293 -25.84 -0.62 18.52
CA GLY A 293 -25.75 0.72 19.11
C GLY A 293 -24.31 1.08 19.52
N SER A 294 -24.04 1.17 20.83
CA SER A 294 -22.68 1.42 21.35
C SER A 294 -21.89 0.15 21.65
N GLU A 295 -22.53 -1.02 21.60
CA GLU A 295 -21.91 -2.29 21.95
C GLU A 295 -21.30 -2.97 20.73
N VAL A 296 -20.07 -3.45 20.88
CA VAL A 296 -19.34 -4.22 19.86
C VAL A 296 -19.14 -5.64 20.37
N CYS A 297 -19.76 -6.61 19.71
CA CYS A 297 -19.64 -8.04 20.06
C CYS A 297 -18.38 -8.64 19.41
N LEU A 298 -17.68 -9.47 20.15
CA LEU A 298 -16.45 -10.13 19.76
C LEU A 298 -16.64 -11.64 19.56
N ALA A 299 -15.77 -12.25 18.77
CA ALA A 299 -15.82 -13.66 18.39
C ALA A 299 -15.64 -14.67 19.55
N ASP A 300 -15.21 -14.22 20.71
CA ASP A 300 -15.12 -15.04 21.93
C ASP A 300 -16.36 -14.91 22.84
N GLY A 301 -17.40 -14.20 22.39
CA GLY A 301 -18.64 -13.96 23.10
C GLY A 301 -18.56 -12.81 24.13
N THR A 302 -17.44 -12.10 24.21
CA THR A 302 -17.34 -10.88 25.02
C THR A 302 -17.80 -9.65 24.23
N SER A 303 -18.02 -8.53 24.88
CA SER A 303 -18.38 -7.26 24.25
C SER A 303 -17.60 -6.08 24.82
N LEU A 304 -17.55 -5.00 24.04
CA LEU A 304 -16.93 -3.71 24.38
C LEU A 304 -17.89 -2.58 24.05
N THR A 305 -17.74 -1.45 24.74
CA THR A 305 -18.47 -0.21 24.44
C THR A 305 -17.46 0.92 24.15
N PRO A 306 -16.79 0.89 22.97
CA PRO A 306 -15.82 1.93 22.63
C PRO A 306 -16.51 3.24 22.23
N ASP A 307 -15.86 4.38 22.50
CA ASP A 307 -16.30 5.69 22.01
C ASP A 307 -16.08 5.85 20.50
N ALA A 308 -15.05 5.16 19.98
CA ALA A 308 -14.71 5.19 18.55
C ALA A 308 -14.19 3.84 18.05
N ILE A 309 -14.41 3.57 16.75
CA ILE A 309 -13.84 2.42 16.02
C ILE A 309 -12.98 2.94 14.88
N ILE A 310 -11.72 2.52 14.81
CA ILE A 310 -10.83 2.77 13.67
C ILE A 310 -10.56 1.46 12.94
N ALA A 311 -11.17 1.31 11.76
CA ALA A 311 -11.09 0.10 10.96
C ALA A 311 -9.79 0.06 10.13
N GLY A 312 -8.77 -0.65 10.62
CA GLY A 312 -7.54 -1.00 9.92
C GLY A 312 -7.68 -2.24 9.04
N THR A 313 -8.80 -2.36 8.33
CA THR A 313 -9.23 -3.54 7.57
C THR A 313 -8.60 -3.66 6.19
N GLY A 314 -7.69 -2.73 5.84
CA GLY A 314 -6.90 -2.76 4.62
C GLY A 314 -7.61 -2.17 3.40
N PHE A 315 -7.07 -2.49 2.21
CA PHE A 315 -7.46 -1.87 0.96
C PHE A 315 -7.58 -2.92 -0.15
N THR A 316 -8.27 -2.55 -1.23
CA THR A 316 -8.22 -3.24 -2.52
C THR A 316 -7.50 -2.38 -3.55
N THR A 317 -7.13 -2.98 -4.68
CA THR A 317 -6.45 -2.27 -5.78
C THR A 317 -7.35 -1.31 -6.53
N GLY A 318 -8.68 -1.46 -6.44
CA GLY A 318 -9.65 -0.66 -7.18
C GLY A 318 -9.57 -0.82 -8.70
N LEU A 319 -8.92 -1.86 -9.21
CA LEU A 319 -8.71 -2.08 -10.64
C LEU A 319 -9.88 -2.77 -11.35
N GLU A 320 -10.75 -3.44 -10.61
CA GLU A 320 -11.84 -4.24 -11.18
C GLU A 320 -12.74 -3.42 -12.14
N PRO A 321 -13.25 -2.23 -11.79
CA PRO A 321 -14.04 -1.43 -12.71
C PRO A 321 -13.25 -0.92 -13.92
N VAL A 322 -11.93 -0.77 -13.78
CA VAL A 322 -11.07 -0.18 -14.82
C VAL A 322 -10.65 -1.19 -15.87
N VAL A 323 -10.22 -2.40 -15.46
CA VAL A 323 -9.65 -3.42 -16.35
C VAL A 323 -10.14 -4.84 -16.07
N GLY A 324 -11.07 -5.06 -15.13
CA GLY A 324 -11.55 -6.41 -14.78
C GLY A 324 -12.12 -7.18 -15.99
N HIS A 325 -12.82 -6.49 -16.89
CA HIS A 325 -13.38 -7.05 -18.13
C HIS A 325 -12.33 -7.59 -19.12
N LEU A 326 -11.05 -7.26 -18.93
CA LEU A 326 -9.95 -7.75 -19.77
C LEU A 326 -9.38 -9.10 -19.30
N GLY A 327 -9.84 -9.63 -18.14
CA GLY A 327 -9.35 -10.90 -17.59
C GLY A 327 -7.88 -10.86 -17.15
N VAL A 328 -7.35 -9.69 -16.77
CA VAL A 328 -5.95 -9.48 -16.37
C VAL A 328 -5.73 -9.47 -14.88
N LEU A 329 -6.79 -9.66 -14.08
CA LEU A 329 -6.78 -9.67 -12.62
C LEU A 329 -7.06 -11.06 -12.06
N ASP A 330 -6.52 -11.37 -10.89
CA ASP A 330 -6.89 -12.55 -10.10
C ASP A 330 -8.22 -12.32 -9.35
N GLN A 331 -8.70 -13.34 -8.63
CA GLN A 331 -9.95 -13.28 -7.85
C GLN A 331 -9.93 -12.23 -6.72
N ARG A 332 -8.77 -11.69 -6.36
CA ARG A 332 -8.61 -10.63 -5.37
C ARG A 332 -8.49 -9.24 -6.01
N GLY A 333 -8.63 -9.13 -7.33
CA GLY A 333 -8.45 -7.89 -8.08
C GLY A 333 -7.00 -7.45 -8.20
N VAL A 334 -6.03 -8.38 -8.05
CA VAL A 334 -4.59 -8.10 -8.21
C VAL A 334 -4.15 -8.50 -9.61
N PRO A 335 -3.33 -7.70 -10.31
CA PRO A 335 -2.83 -8.04 -11.64
C PRO A 335 -2.09 -9.39 -11.67
N LEU A 336 -2.34 -10.17 -12.71
CA LEU A 336 -1.68 -11.46 -12.95
C LEU A 336 -0.20 -11.30 -13.30
N VAL A 337 0.18 -10.15 -13.87
CA VAL A 337 1.56 -9.79 -14.27
C VAL A 337 1.93 -8.41 -13.76
N HIS A 338 3.22 -8.11 -13.57
CA HIS A 338 3.72 -6.85 -13.03
C HIS A 338 4.94 -6.35 -13.79
N GLY A 339 5.20 -5.04 -13.70
CA GLY A 339 6.32 -4.38 -14.33
C GLY A 339 6.28 -4.46 -15.85
N ALA A 340 7.37 -4.93 -16.46
CA ALA A 340 7.49 -5.04 -17.90
C ALA A 340 6.81 -6.29 -18.50
N ALA A 341 6.34 -7.22 -17.66
CA ALA A 341 5.61 -8.38 -18.15
C ALA A 341 4.23 -7.97 -18.69
N GLU A 342 3.81 -8.61 -19.78
CA GLU A 342 2.52 -8.38 -20.41
C GLU A 342 1.63 -9.60 -20.28
N SER A 343 0.33 -9.39 -20.09
CA SER A 343 -0.66 -10.44 -20.23
C SER A 343 -0.90 -10.75 -21.72
N PRO A 344 -0.93 -12.02 -22.15
CA PRO A 344 -1.19 -12.37 -23.56
C PRO A 344 -2.48 -11.76 -24.11
N GLY A 345 -3.52 -11.65 -23.27
CA GLY A 345 -4.81 -11.02 -23.65
C GLY A 345 -4.77 -9.49 -23.69
N ALA A 346 -3.69 -8.86 -23.19
CA ALA A 346 -3.61 -7.40 -23.04
C ALA A 346 -2.19 -6.86 -23.31
N PRO A 347 -1.60 -7.13 -24.50
CA PRO A 347 -0.27 -6.62 -24.84
C PRO A 347 -0.27 -5.08 -24.85
N GLY A 348 0.77 -4.48 -24.25
CA GLY A 348 0.91 -3.04 -24.06
C GLY A 348 0.17 -2.46 -22.87
N LEU A 349 -0.45 -3.31 -22.01
CA LEU A 349 -0.98 -2.92 -20.70
C LEU A 349 -0.04 -3.41 -19.59
N HIS A 350 0.47 -2.49 -18.80
CA HIS A 350 1.43 -2.73 -17.72
C HIS A 350 0.88 -2.31 -16.36
N PHE A 351 1.40 -2.94 -15.29
CA PHE A 351 1.04 -2.65 -13.91
C PHE A 351 2.30 -2.42 -13.09
N VAL A 352 2.43 -1.25 -12.46
CA VAL A 352 3.60 -0.87 -11.66
C VAL A 352 3.21 -0.46 -10.25
N GLY A 353 3.88 -1.02 -9.23
CA GLY A 353 3.67 -0.66 -7.83
C GLY A 353 2.33 -1.12 -7.24
N ILE A 354 1.73 -2.18 -7.78
CA ILE A 354 0.40 -2.70 -7.36
C ILE A 354 0.53 -3.98 -6.53
N LYS A 355 1.74 -4.40 -6.21
CA LYS A 355 1.99 -5.60 -5.42
C LYS A 355 2.73 -5.27 -4.14
N ALA A 356 2.28 -5.86 -3.01
CA ALA A 356 3.01 -5.78 -1.76
C ALA A 356 4.34 -6.56 -1.84
N GLU A 357 5.42 -5.98 -1.30
CA GLU A 357 6.77 -6.55 -1.41
C GLU A 357 7.55 -6.46 -0.09
N LEU A 358 8.20 -7.57 0.30
CA LEU A 358 9.03 -7.63 1.53
C LEU A 358 10.31 -6.80 1.43
N ALA A 359 10.86 -6.66 0.21
CA ALA A 359 12.07 -5.88 -0.04
C ALA A 359 11.84 -4.35 -0.04
N GLY A 360 10.59 -3.93 0.15
CA GLY A 360 10.16 -2.54 0.15
C GLY A 360 9.55 -2.08 -1.17
N LEU A 361 8.33 -1.56 -1.09
CA LEU A 361 7.54 -1.18 -2.25
C LEU A 361 8.24 -0.14 -3.13
N LEU A 362 8.77 0.96 -2.55
CA LEU A 362 9.42 2.02 -3.34
C LEU A 362 10.65 1.53 -4.11
N ARG A 363 11.42 0.60 -3.51
CA ARG A 363 12.54 -0.06 -4.20
C ARG A 363 12.06 -0.86 -5.40
N GLU A 364 11.04 -1.68 -5.22
CA GLU A 364 10.50 -2.52 -6.30
C GLU A 364 9.87 -1.67 -7.41
N ILE A 365 9.14 -0.61 -7.05
CA ILE A 365 8.67 0.41 -8.01
C ILE A 365 9.82 0.92 -8.89
N GLY A 366 10.95 1.27 -8.30
CA GLY A 366 12.11 1.74 -9.09
C GLY A 366 12.66 0.66 -10.03
N LEU A 367 12.62 -0.61 -9.66
CA LEU A 367 13.04 -1.73 -10.51
C LEU A 367 12.04 -1.99 -11.64
N GLU A 368 10.75 -2.01 -11.32
CA GLU A 368 9.66 -2.19 -12.31
C GLU A 368 9.64 -1.05 -13.33
N ALA A 369 9.73 0.21 -12.87
CA ALA A 369 9.76 1.39 -13.73
C ALA A 369 10.91 1.35 -14.74
N ARG A 370 12.14 1.02 -14.28
CA ARG A 370 13.28 0.85 -15.18
C ARG A 370 13.09 -0.30 -16.17
N ALA A 371 12.46 -1.38 -15.76
CA ALA A 371 12.18 -2.50 -16.65
C ALA A 371 11.19 -2.09 -17.74
N VAL A 372 10.09 -1.41 -17.38
CA VAL A 372 9.11 -0.86 -18.33
C VAL A 372 9.77 0.12 -19.29
N GLY A 373 10.56 1.08 -18.77
CA GLY A 373 11.29 2.05 -19.59
C GLY A 373 12.18 1.39 -20.63
N ARG A 374 12.96 0.36 -20.25
CA ARG A 374 13.82 -0.39 -21.20
C ARG A 374 13.01 -1.17 -22.25
N THR A 375 11.94 -1.84 -21.83
CA THR A 375 11.10 -2.64 -22.75
C THR A 375 10.43 -1.75 -23.79
N LEU A 376 9.89 -0.61 -23.35
CA LEU A 376 9.20 0.32 -24.24
C LEU A 376 10.13 1.24 -25.04
N ALA A 377 11.43 1.33 -24.69
CA ALA A 377 12.44 1.99 -25.52
C ALA A 377 12.86 1.16 -26.73
N ALA A 378 12.79 -0.18 -26.62
CA ALA A 378 13.24 -1.11 -27.67
C ALA A 378 12.16 -1.45 -28.72
N GLY A 379 10.92 -1.06 -28.51
CA GLY A 379 9.78 -1.24 -29.43
C GLY A 379 9.21 0.10 -29.87
#